data_753e6a6d5bc65bf731fbf63e026baeda
#
_entry.id   753e6a6d5bc65bf731fbf63e026baeda
#
_cell.length_a   1.000
_cell.length_b   1.000
_cell.length_c   1.000
_cell.angle_alpha   90.00
_cell.angle_beta   90.00
_cell.angle_gamma   90.00
#
_symmetry.space_group_name_H-M   'P 1'
#
loop_
_entity.id
_entity.type
_entity.pdbx_description
1 polymer ?
#
loop_
_entity_poly.entity_id
_entity_poly.type
_entity_poly.pdbx_seq_one_letter_code
_entity_poly.pdbx_strand_id
1 'polypeptide(L)'
;VGPIDDIANRYVAEWATLSPTGATYVGITGHDDRLDDLSPDGYAARADLPRRVLADLEGVEPQSLPEQTAKEAMQERLGLELARYAAGEVGRGVNVITSGLHELRSVFDLMPTDGEEAQANIAARLNHFAGALEQYQTTLREEAAAGHSSARAQLLEVAKQCDTWVDPDGDNFFHGLVERLGAGGALGAELRRGATTATAATAEFGRFLRTELAPRGRAKQAAGREHYELASQYFLGARVDLDETYAWGFAELARLETEMRTVAAQIVGPGATIDEAVAALDADPARTIRGKEAFRDWMQNLADRAVSELHGTHFDIPEQVHRIECCLAPTSDGAIYYTGPSEDFSRPGRMWWAVPQGIDDFSTWREVTTVYHEGVPGHHLQVAQTVLRAETLNRWQRLLCWVSGHGEGWALYAERLMEELGYLEDPGERLGMLDGQALRAARVIVDIGMHLELEIPADNPFGFHPGERWTPELGWEFMRAHCRVPDEVLRFELNRYLGWPGQAPSYKVGERIWLQARADAKARKGAEFDLREFHRQALDLGSLGLDPLRRALARI
;
A
#
# COMPACT_ATOMS: atom_id res chain seq x y z
N VAL A 1 -17.50 25.57 -2.02
CA VAL A 1 -18.02 24.50 -1.14
C VAL A 1 -19.51 24.36 -1.43
N GLY A 2 -19.90 23.23 -1.95
CA GLY A 2 -21.29 22.92 -2.28
C GLY A 2 -21.86 21.82 -1.36
N PRO A 3 -23.11 21.41 -1.60
CA PRO A 3 -23.80 20.46 -0.70
C PRO A 3 -23.14 19.07 -0.64
N ILE A 4 -22.48 18.63 -1.71
CA ILE A 4 -21.71 17.37 -1.72
C ILE A 4 -20.48 17.50 -0.81
N ASP A 5 -19.78 18.63 -0.88
CA ASP A 5 -18.62 18.89 -0.03
C ASP A 5 -18.99 18.98 1.45
N ASP A 6 -20.16 19.54 1.77
CA ASP A 6 -20.67 19.59 3.15
C ASP A 6 -20.93 18.18 3.70
N ILE A 7 -21.52 17.30 2.90
CA ILE A 7 -21.72 15.88 3.28
C ILE A 7 -20.37 15.20 3.52
N ALA A 8 -19.43 15.37 2.59
CA ALA A 8 -18.11 14.76 2.66
C ALA A 8 -17.31 15.23 3.90
N ASN A 9 -17.36 16.53 4.20
CA ASN A 9 -16.64 17.10 5.34
C ASN A 9 -17.24 16.64 6.68
N ARG A 10 -18.57 16.53 6.79
CA ARG A 10 -19.22 15.95 7.96
C ARG A 10 -18.87 14.48 8.15
N TYR A 11 -18.83 13.71 7.05
CA TYR A 11 -18.40 12.32 7.09
C TYR A 11 -17.03 12.19 7.74
N VAL A 12 -16.04 12.99 7.35
CA VAL A 12 -14.68 12.94 7.91
C VAL A 12 -14.68 13.17 9.41
N ALA A 13 -15.43 14.15 9.90
CA ALA A 13 -15.51 14.45 11.32
C ALA A 13 -16.13 13.31 12.15
N GLU A 14 -17.23 12.72 11.67
CA GLU A 14 -17.86 11.57 12.31
C GLU A 14 -16.98 10.32 12.23
N TRP A 15 -16.36 10.08 11.07
CA TRP A 15 -15.43 8.97 10.87
C TRP A 15 -14.25 9.02 11.84
N ALA A 16 -13.62 10.19 12.02
CA ALA A 16 -12.49 10.35 12.93
C ALA A 16 -12.87 10.01 14.39
N THR A 17 -14.10 10.30 14.80
CA THR A 17 -14.62 9.94 16.12
C THR A 17 -14.80 8.43 16.25
N LEU A 18 -15.29 7.75 15.20
CA LEU A 18 -15.49 6.30 15.18
C LEU A 18 -14.20 5.52 14.95
N SER A 19 -13.19 6.14 14.35
CA SER A 19 -11.88 5.53 14.08
C SER A 19 -10.74 6.45 14.53
N PRO A 20 -10.49 6.53 15.84
CA PRO A 20 -9.38 7.32 16.39
C PRO A 20 -8.01 6.86 15.86
N THR A 21 -7.84 5.55 15.70
CA THR A 21 -6.65 4.94 15.10
C THR A 21 -6.47 5.43 13.66
N GLY A 22 -7.53 5.35 12.86
CA GLY A 22 -7.54 5.85 11.48
C GLY A 22 -7.28 7.35 11.40
N ALA A 23 -7.81 8.14 12.32
CA ALA A 23 -7.56 9.59 12.40
C ALA A 23 -6.06 9.90 12.51
N THR A 24 -5.33 9.16 13.34
CA THR A 24 -3.87 9.30 13.44
C THR A 24 -3.17 8.95 12.14
N TYR A 25 -3.60 7.86 11.46
CA TYR A 25 -3.02 7.46 10.17
C TYR A 25 -3.09 8.57 9.13
N VAL A 26 -4.22 9.28 9.07
CA VAL A 26 -4.42 10.35 8.08
C VAL A 26 -4.05 11.73 8.60
N GLY A 27 -3.50 11.83 9.80
CA GLY A 27 -2.99 13.07 10.38
C GLY A 27 -4.07 14.02 10.94
N ILE A 28 -5.26 13.52 11.28
CA ILE A 28 -6.30 14.27 11.98
C ILE A 28 -5.99 14.25 13.48
N THR A 29 -5.77 15.43 14.06
CA THR A 29 -5.41 15.58 15.47
C THR A 29 -6.63 15.49 16.41
N GLY A 30 -6.36 15.32 17.72
CA GLY A 30 -7.39 15.32 18.76
C GLY A 30 -7.99 13.96 19.09
N HIS A 31 -7.44 12.88 18.51
CA HIS A 31 -7.93 11.50 18.71
C HIS A 31 -6.84 10.53 19.17
N ASP A 32 -5.64 11.01 19.47
CA ASP A 32 -4.43 10.19 19.68
C ASP A 32 -4.42 9.42 21.03
N ASP A 33 -5.37 9.69 21.91
CA ASP A 33 -5.49 9.04 23.22
C ASP A 33 -6.40 7.80 23.21
N ARG A 34 -7.07 7.50 22.09
CA ARG A 34 -8.07 6.44 21.97
C ARG A 34 -7.75 5.48 20.84
N LEU A 35 -8.25 4.26 20.95
CA LEU A 35 -8.20 3.22 19.91
C LEU A 35 -9.61 2.97 19.37
N ASP A 36 -9.67 2.37 18.18
CA ASP A 36 -10.92 1.92 17.58
C ASP A 36 -11.62 0.88 18.46
N ASP A 37 -12.92 0.93 18.50
CA ASP A 37 -13.73 -0.16 19.03
C ASP A 37 -13.75 -1.31 18.03
N LEU A 38 -13.05 -2.38 18.33
CA LEU A 38 -12.96 -3.58 17.49
C LEU A 38 -13.99 -4.66 17.86
N SER A 39 -14.98 -4.32 18.68
CA SER A 39 -16.13 -5.18 18.94
C SER A 39 -17.04 -5.28 17.71
N PRO A 40 -17.96 -6.26 17.66
CA PRO A 40 -18.96 -6.33 16.60
C PRO A 40 -19.78 -5.05 16.46
N ASP A 41 -20.16 -4.42 17.57
CA ASP A 41 -20.88 -3.14 17.56
C ASP A 41 -20.04 -1.99 17.00
N GLY A 42 -18.73 -1.97 17.29
CA GLY A 42 -17.81 -0.98 16.74
C GLY A 42 -17.68 -1.08 15.22
N TYR A 43 -17.55 -2.28 14.70
CA TYR A 43 -17.55 -2.52 13.25
C TYR A 43 -18.89 -2.15 12.61
N ALA A 44 -20.00 -2.49 13.25
CA ALA A 44 -21.34 -2.13 12.77
C ALA A 44 -21.55 -0.61 12.73
N ALA A 45 -21.10 0.12 13.75
CA ALA A 45 -21.16 1.58 13.78
C ALA A 45 -20.36 2.23 12.64
N ARG A 46 -19.16 1.70 12.38
CA ARG A 46 -18.35 2.17 11.24
C ARG A 46 -18.95 1.83 9.87
N ALA A 47 -19.70 0.74 9.75
CA ALA A 47 -20.45 0.40 8.54
C ALA A 47 -21.72 1.23 8.37
N ASP A 48 -22.36 1.63 9.48
CA ASP A 48 -23.58 2.44 9.45
C ASP A 48 -23.34 3.86 8.93
N LEU A 49 -22.20 4.45 9.23
CA LEU A 49 -21.85 5.79 8.76
C LEU A 49 -21.83 5.90 7.23
N PRO A 50 -21.09 5.08 6.44
CA PRO A 50 -21.15 5.13 4.99
C PRO A 50 -22.57 4.84 4.44
N ARG A 51 -23.35 4.00 5.09
CA ARG A 51 -24.74 3.72 4.67
C ARG A 51 -25.61 4.97 4.74
N ARG A 52 -25.51 5.74 5.83
CA ARG A 52 -26.23 7.01 6.00
C ARG A 52 -25.77 8.05 4.98
N VAL A 53 -24.47 8.17 4.78
CA VAL A 53 -23.90 9.13 3.83
C VAL A 53 -24.29 8.81 2.39
N LEU A 54 -24.34 7.54 1.99
CA LEU A 54 -24.84 7.15 0.67
C LEU A 54 -26.30 7.57 0.46
N ALA A 55 -27.14 7.42 1.47
CA ALA A 55 -28.52 7.87 1.41
C ALA A 55 -28.62 9.41 1.27
N ASP A 56 -27.80 10.15 2.02
CA ASP A 56 -27.73 11.62 1.90
C ASP A 56 -27.28 12.05 0.51
N LEU A 57 -26.29 11.39 -0.08
CA LEU A 57 -25.78 11.68 -1.43
C LEU A 57 -26.81 11.44 -2.52
N GLU A 58 -27.68 10.44 -2.39
CA GLU A 58 -28.73 10.16 -3.38
C GLU A 58 -29.69 11.34 -3.55
N GLY A 59 -29.99 12.04 -2.45
CA GLY A 59 -30.94 13.16 -2.43
C GLY A 59 -30.37 14.50 -2.88
N VAL A 60 -29.09 14.59 -3.26
CA VAL A 60 -28.43 15.87 -3.54
C VAL A 60 -27.82 15.88 -4.94
N GLU A 61 -28.19 16.90 -5.73
CA GLU A 61 -27.60 17.12 -7.03
C GLU A 61 -26.31 17.94 -6.94
N PRO A 62 -25.22 17.51 -7.63
CA PRO A 62 -23.98 18.27 -7.66
C PRO A 62 -24.15 19.58 -8.40
N GLN A 63 -23.54 20.66 -7.90
CA GLN A 63 -23.64 22.00 -8.47
C GLN A 63 -22.48 22.34 -9.42
N SER A 64 -21.48 21.46 -9.52
CA SER A 64 -20.31 21.67 -10.38
C SER A 64 -19.70 20.32 -10.81
N LEU A 65 -18.80 20.36 -11.79
CA LEU A 65 -18.05 19.16 -12.22
C LEU A 65 -17.17 18.58 -11.09
N PRO A 66 -16.47 19.38 -10.28
CA PRO A 66 -15.77 18.86 -9.11
C PRO A 66 -16.68 18.13 -8.12
N GLU A 67 -17.86 18.69 -7.81
CA GLU A 67 -18.83 18.03 -6.93
C GLU A 67 -19.40 16.74 -7.54
N GLN A 68 -19.63 16.72 -8.84
CA GLN A 68 -20.05 15.50 -9.53
C GLN A 68 -18.99 14.41 -9.41
N THR A 69 -17.74 14.76 -9.61
CA THR A 69 -16.60 13.82 -9.44
C THR A 69 -16.50 13.34 -7.99
N ALA A 70 -16.64 14.23 -7.02
CA ALA A 70 -16.61 13.89 -5.61
C ALA A 70 -17.76 12.93 -5.23
N LYS A 71 -18.98 13.20 -5.69
CA LYS A 71 -20.15 12.33 -5.45
C LYS A 71 -19.93 10.94 -6.03
N GLU A 72 -19.50 10.84 -7.29
CA GLU A 72 -19.21 9.57 -7.95
C GLU A 72 -18.10 8.78 -7.23
N ALA A 73 -17.04 9.46 -6.79
CA ALA A 73 -15.95 8.85 -6.04
C ALA A 73 -16.42 8.30 -4.69
N MET A 74 -17.21 9.08 -3.94
CA MET A 74 -17.75 8.63 -2.65
C MET A 74 -18.72 7.46 -2.82
N GLN A 75 -19.63 7.53 -3.77
CA GLN A 75 -20.60 6.45 -4.03
C GLN A 75 -19.89 5.15 -4.37
N GLU A 76 -18.85 5.21 -5.20
CA GLU A 76 -18.06 4.04 -5.57
C GLU A 76 -17.31 3.47 -4.36
N ARG A 77 -16.58 4.31 -3.62
CA ARG A 77 -15.79 3.85 -2.47
C ARG A 77 -16.63 3.33 -1.32
N LEU A 78 -17.59 4.10 -0.86
CA LEU A 78 -18.43 3.72 0.27
C LEU A 78 -19.34 2.53 -0.07
N GLY A 79 -19.82 2.43 -1.32
CA GLY A 79 -20.57 1.27 -1.79
C GLY A 79 -19.76 -0.02 -1.75
N LEU A 80 -18.49 0.03 -2.15
CA LEU A 80 -17.59 -1.13 -2.11
C LEU A 80 -17.17 -1.50 -0.68
N GLU A 81 -16.95 -0.53 0.19
CA GLU A 81 -16.70 -0.78 1.61
C GLU A 81 -17.86 -1.55 2.26
N LEU A 82 -19.08 -1.13 2.01
CA LEU A 82 -20.28 -1.82 2.50
C LEU A 82 -20.44 -3.22 1.91
N ALA A 83 -20.18 -3.39 0.62
CA ALA A 83 -20.22 -4.69 -0.03
C ALA A 83 -19.20 -5.67 0.57
N ARG A 84 -17.99 -5.20 0.86
CA ARG A 84 -16.95 -6.00 1.52
C ARG A 84 -17.31 -6.35 2.96
N TYR A 85 -17.85 -5.38 3.70
CA TYR A 85 -18.33 -5.64 5.06
C TYR A 85 -19.42 -6.72 5.06
N ALA A 86 -20.42 -6.62 4.17
CA ALA A 86 -21.47 -7.60 4.01
C ALA A 86 -20.95 -9.00 3.59
N ALA A 87 -19.85 -9.04 2.82
CA ALA A 87 -19.18 -10.28 2.41
C ALA A 87 -18.32 -10.91 3.52
N GLY A 88 -18.26 -10.32 4.71
CA GLY A 88 -17.51 -10.85 5.84
C GLY A 88 -16.01 -10.52 5.81
N GLU A 89 -15.62 -9.42 5.20
CA GLU A 89 -14.21 -9.04 5.07
C GLU A 89 -13.52 -8.84 6.42
N VAL A 90 -14.24 -8.43 7.47
CA VAL A 90 -13.67 -8.30 8.81
C VAL A 90 -13.00 -9.60 9.28
N GLY A 91 -13.66 -10.73 9.08
CA GLY A 91 -13.11 -12.04 9.41
C GLY A 91 -12.19 -12.62 8.33
N ARG A 92 -12.58 -12.47 7.06
CA ARG A 92 -11.83 -13.01 5.90
C ARG A 92 -10.52 -12.28 5.62
N GLY A 93 -10.43 -11.02 6.03
CA GLY A 93 -9.32 -10.12 5.69
C GLY A 93 -8.14 -10.17 6.64
N VAL A 94 -8.11 -11.05 7.65
CA VAL A 94 -6.96 -11.20 8.54
C VAL A 94 -5.77 -11.78 7.76
N ASN A 95 -4.70 -11.02 7.63
CA ASN A 95 -3.52 -11.41 6.86
C ASN A 95 -2.24 -10.77 7.43
N VAL A 96 -1.08 -11.08 6.82
CA VAL A 96 0.24 -10.65 7.31
C VAL A 96 0.54 -9.15 7.11
N ILE A 97 -0.27 -8.43 6.36
CA ILE A 97 -0.09 -6.99 6.09
C ILE A 97 -1.08 -6.14 6.87
N THR A 98 -2.35 -6.54 6.87
CA THR A 98 -3.44 -5.73 7.42
C THR A 98 -4.41 -6.60 8.22
N SER A 99 -4.79 -6.08 9.35
CA SER A 99 -5.83 -6.60 10.23
C SER A 99 -6.02 -5.59 11.36
N GLY A 100 -7.02 -5.79 12.20
CA GLY A 100 -7.19 -4.97 13.40
C GLY A 100 -5.94 -4.96 14.29
N LEU A 101 -5.26 -6.10 14.41
CA LEU A 101 -3.99 -6.19 15.15
C LEU A 101 -2.88 -5.31 14.55
N HIS A 102 -2.71 -5.38 13.22
CA HIS A 102 -1.68 -4.61 12.53
C HIS A 102 -1.93 -3.11 12.63
N GLU A 103 -3.17 -2.68 12.50
CA GLU A 103 -3.56 -1.27 12.64
C GLU A 103 -3.28 -0.74 14.04
N LEU A 104 -3.65 -1.51 15.09
CA LEU A 104 -3.38 -1.16 16.47
C LEU A 104 -1.89 -1.04 16.78
N ARG A 105 -1.07 -1.92 16.22
CA ARG A 105 0.38 -1.91 16.44
C ARG A 105 1.06 -0.77 15.66
N SER A 106 0.73 -0.63 14.37
CA SER A 106 1.44 0.30 13.48
C SER A 106 1.12 1.76 13.76
N VAL A 107 0.01 2.09 14.40
CA VAL A 107 -0.32 3.47 14.75
C VAL A 107 0.74 4.13 15.63
N PHE A 108 1.44 3.37 16.47
CA PHE A 108 2.52 3.88 17.31
C PHE A 108 3.72 4.42 16.51
N ASP A 109 3.92 3.94 15.29
CA ASP A 109 4.98 4.42 14.40
C ASP A 109 4.70 5.85 13.88
N LEU A 110 3.45 6.27 13.91
CA LEU A 110 2.98 7.56 13.38
C LEU A 110 2.66 8.59 14.47
N MET A 111 2.59 8.18 15.73
CA MET A 111 2.27 9.09 16.84
C MET A 111 3.43 10.02 17.13
N PRO A 112 3.15 11.30 17.51
CA PRO A 112 4.16 12.19 18.06
C PRO A 112 4.79 11.60 19.32
N THR A 113 6.08 11.82 19.52
CA THR A 113 6.87 11.28 20.65
C THR A 113 7.41 12.35 21.59
N ASP A 114 7.43 13.61 21.16
CA ASP A 114 8.05 14.71 21.88
C ASP A 114 7.03 15.44 22.75
N GLY A 115 7.38 15.57 24.03
CA GLY A 115 6.55 16.28 25.01
C GLY A 115 5.66 15.38 25.84
N GLU A 116 5.24 15.90 26.98
CA GLU A 116 4.47 15.15 27.99
C GLU A 116 3.09 14.71 27.45
N GLU A 117 2.41 15.58 26.70
CA GLU A 117 1.09 15.27 26.11
C GLU A 117 1.20 14.11 25.08
N ALA A 118 2.18 14.16 24.18
CA ALA A 118 2.40 13.12 23.19
C ALA A 118 2.68 11.77 23.85
N GLN A 119 3.54 11.77 24.86
CA GLN A 119 3.88 10.54 25.60
C GLN A 119 2.72 10.02 26.45
N ALA A 120 1.88 10.93 26.99
CA ALA A 120 0.64 10.54 27.69
C ALA A 120 -0.36 9.87 26.76
N ASN A 121 -0.48 10.33 25.52
CA ASN A 121 -1.31 9.69 24.51
C ASN A 121 -0.82 8.28 24.16
N ILE A 122 0.49 8.08 24.04
CA ILE A 122 1.07 6.75 23.84
C ILE A 122 0.76 5.84 25.03
N ALA A 123 0.91 6.35 26.27
CA ALA A 123 0.58 5.59 27.48
C ALA A 123 -0.90 5.18 27.49
N ALA A 124 -1.82 6.07 27.15
CA ALA A 124 -3.24 5.78 27.07
C ALA A 124 -3.53 4.65 26.07
N ARG A 125 -2.98 4.72 24.86
CA ARG A 125 -3.16 3.68 23.83
C ARG A 125 -2.55 2.34 24.23
N LEU A 126 -1.36 2.34 24.81
CA LEU A 126 -0.75 1.11 25.33
C LEU A 126 -1.61 0.44 26.41
N ASN A 127 -2.18 1.23 27.31
CA ASN A 127 -3.04 0.70 28.38
C ASN A 127 -4.42 0.25 27.88
N HIS A 128 -4.91 0.76 26.74
CA HIS A 128 -6.14 0.31 26.10
C HIS A 128 -5.94 -0.84 25.10
N PHE A 129 -4.72 -1.19 24.77
CA PHE A 129 -4.38 -2.16 23.73
C PHE A 129 -4.94 -3.56 24.01
N ALA A 130 -4.83 -4.03 25.26
CA ALA A 130 -5.36 -5.34 25.66
C ALA A 130 -6.88 -5.42 25.49
N GLY A 131 -7.62 -4.38 25.89
CA GLY A 131 -9.07 -4.32 25.73
C GLY A 131 -9.49 -4.33 24.26
N ALA A 132 -8.77 -3.62 23.40
CA ALA A 132 -9.00 -3.62 21.96
C ALA A 132 -8.81 -5.00 21.34
N LEU A 133 -7.77 -5.73 21.73
CA LEU A 133 -7.55 -7.11 21.26
C LEU A 133 -8.61 -8.09 21.77
N GLU A 134 -9.09 -7.94 22.98
CA GLU A 134 -10.21 -8.75 23.50
C GLU A 134 -11.49 -8.53 22.68
N GLN A 135 -11.81 -7.28 22.37
CA GLN A 135 -12.93 -6.93 21.49
C GLN A 135 -12.76 -7.58 20.10
N TYR A 136 -11.55 -7.51 19.56
CA TYR A 136 -11.23 -8.09 18.25
C TYR A 136 -11.39 -9.62 18.24
N GLN A 137 -10.95 -10.29 19.30
CA GLN A 137 -11.17 -11.74 19.45
C GLN A 137 -12.65 -12.09 19.40
N THR A 138 -13.51 -11.33 20.10
CA THR A 138 -14.96 -11.51 20.07
C THR A 138 -15.50 -11.38 18.65
N THR A 139 -15.11 -10.34 17.93
CA THR A 139 -15.50 -10.14 16.53
C THR A 139 -15.08 -11.29 15.65
N LEU A 140 -13.82 -11.74 15.76
CA LEU A 140 -13.30 -12.84 14.94
C LEU A 140 -13.98 -14.18 15.25
N ARG A 141 -14.38 -14.43 16.51
CA ARG A 141 -15.18 -15.60 16.87
C ARG A 141 -16.56 -15.58 16.20
N GLU A 142 -17.23 -14.43 16.22
CA GLU A 142 -18.55 -14.28 15.58
C GLU A 142 -18.45 -14.42 14.05
N GLU A 143 -17.44 -13.79 13.44
CA GLU A 143 -17.19 -13.93 12.01
C GLU A 143 -16.88 -15.38 11.61
N ALA A 144 -16.06 -16.08 12.36
CA ALA A 144 -15.77 -17.50 12.11
C ALA A 144 -17.04 -18.38 12.24
N ALA A 145 -17.90 -18.10 13.22
CA ALA A 145 -19.18 -18.78 13.38
C ALA A 145 -20.13 -18.53 12.19
N ALA A 146 -20.02 -17.38 11.54
CA ALA A 146 -20.76 -17.06 10.31
C ALA A 146 -20.11 -17.61 9.02
N GLY A 147 -18.99 -18.33 9.14
CA GLY A 147 -18.24 -18.85 7.99
C GLY A 147 -17.29 -17.85 7.34
N HIS A 148 -17.05 -16.72 7.98
CA HIS A 148 -16.17 -15.67 7.50
C HIS A 148 -14.79 -15.78 8.19
N SER A 149 -13.92 -16.59 7.67
CA SER A 149 -12.58 -16.77 8.22
C SER A 149 -11.52 -16.69 7.14
N SER A 150 -10.36 -16.18 7.52
CA SER A 150 -9.12 -16.23 6.74
C SER A 150 -8.67 -17.68 6.54
N ALA A 151 -7.76 -17.90 5.60
CA ALA A 151 -7.13 -19.19 5.47
C ALA A 151 -6.31 -19.54 6.73
N ARG A 152 -6.35 -20.81 7.12
CA ARG A 152 -5.58 -21.31 8.29
C ARG A 152 -4.12 -20.90 8.23
N ALA A 153 -3.49 -21.04 7.07
CA ALA A 153 -2.09 -20.68 6.87
C ALA A 153 -1.82 -19.21 7.19
N GLN A 154 -2.72 -18.27 6.82
CA GLN A 154 -2.59 -16.85 7.12
C GLN A 154 -2.67 -16.58 8.63
N LEU A 155 -3.62 -17.20 9.31
CA LEU A 155 -3.78 -17.04 10.76
C LEU A 155 -2.54 -17.51 11.52
N LEU A 156 -1.91 -18.60 11.08
CA LEU A 156 -0.67 -19.10 11.67
C LEU A 156 0.52 -18.17 11.41
N GLU A 157 0.61 -17.56 10.23
CA GLU A 157 1.66 -16.58 9.94
C GLU A 157 1.50 -15.29 10.76
N VAL A 158 0.27 -14.79 10.94
CA VAL A 158 0.01 -13.66 11.84
C VAL A 158 0.37 -13.99 13.29
N ALA A 159 0.10 -15.22 13.73
CA ALA A 159 0.52 -15.68 15.06
C ALA A 159 2.04 -15.64 15.24
N LYS A 160 2.82 -16.01 14.21
CA LYS A 160 4.29 -15.87 14.23
C LYS A 160 4.74 -14.41 14.32
N GLN A 161 4.03 -13.50 13.65
CA GLN A 161 4.31 -12.07 13.78
C GLN A 161 4.08 -11.58 15.22
N CYS A 162 3.04 -12.06 15.90
CA CYS A 162 2.84 -11.79 17.33
C CYS A 162 4.05 -12.24 18.15
N ASP A 163 4.56 -13.45 17.92
CA ASP A 163 5.74 -13.96 18.63
C ASP A 163 6.96 -13.06 18.42
N THR A 164 7.18 -12.60 17.19
CA THR A 164 8.30 -11.71 16.86
C THR A 164 8.21 -10.37 17.60
N TRP A 165 7.00 -9.79 17.67
CA TRP A 165 6.81 -8.48 18.31
C TRP A 165 6.98 -8.51 19.82
N VAL A 166 6.83 -9.68 20.45
CA VAL A 166 6.92 -9.84 21.92
C VAL A 166 8.04 -10.76 22.36
N ASP A 167 9.01 -11.04 21.50
CA ASP A 167 10.13 -11.91 21.79
C ASP A 167 10.91 -11.39 23.00
N PRO A 168 11.00 -12.18 24.12
CA PRO A 168 11.75 -11.76 25.30
C PRO A 168 13.27 -11.76 25.10
N ASP A 169 13.76 -12.53 24.13
CA ASP A 169 15.18 -12.66 23.80
C ASP A 169 15.60 -11.80 22.60
N GLY A 170 14.63 -11.11 21.97
CA GLY A 170 14.79 -10.24 20.83
C GLY A 170 14.33 -8.81 21.09
N ASP A 171 14.03 -8.09 20.00
CA ASP A 171 13.53 -6.72 20.09
C ASP A 171 12.01 -6.71 20.35
N ASN A 172 11.63 -6.65 21.63
CA ASN A 172 10.22 -6.44 21.98
C ASN A 172 9.77 -5.07 21.56
N PHE A 173 8.74 -5.01 20.67
CA PHE A 173 8.26 -3.75 20.11
C PHE A 173 7.78 -2.75 21.16
N PHE A 174 6.95 -3.19 22.11
CA PHE A 174 6.32 -2.30 23.10
C PHE A 174 7.31 -1.78 24.12
N HIS A 175 8.17 -2.63 24.66
CA HIS A 175 9.23 -2.23 25.59
C HIS A 175 10.26 -1.35 24.89
N GLY A 176 10.65 -1.70 23.67
CA GLY A 176 11.57 -0.88 22.87
C GLY A 176 11.03 0.51 22.59
N LEU A 177 9.73 0.64 22.31
CA LEU A 177 9.07 1.95 22.16
C LEU A 177 9.20 2.79 23.43
N VAL A 178 8.87 2.21 24.58
CA VAL A 178 8.91 2.92 25.89
C VAL A 178 10.33 3.32 26.26
N GLU A 179 11.32 2.45 26.01
CA GLU A 179 12.73 2.77 26.24
C GLU A 179 13.20 3.98 25.41
N ARG A 180 12.82 4.03 24.15
CA ARG A 180 13.16 5.16 23.26
C ARG A 180 12.57 6.48 23.72
N LEU A 181 11.39 6.46 24.36
CA LEU A 181 10.76 7.67 24.89
C LEU A 181 11.49 8.25 26.09
N GLY A 182 12.14 7.40 26.89
CA GLY A 182 12.98 7.81 28.02
C GLY A 182 12.24 8.57 29.14
N ALA A 183 10.92 8.43 29.25
CA ALA A 183 10.10 9.11 30.25
C ALA A 183 10.36 8.56 31.66
N GLY A 184 10.51 9.44 32.63
CA GLY A 184 10.65 9.11 34.04
C GLY A 184 9.37 9.37 34.86
N GLY A 185 9.46 9.16 36.16
CA GLY A 185 8.38 9.46 37.10
C GLY A 185 7.09 8.64 36.87
N ALA A 186 5.96 9.26 37.16
CA ALA A 186 4.65 8.63 37.04
C ALA A 186 4.30 8.26 35.58
N LEU A 187 4.61 9.12 34.62
CA LEU A 187 4.39 8.87 33.20
C LEU A 187 5.22 7.70 32.71
N GLY A 188 6.49 7.62 33.09
CA GLY A 188 7.36 6.47 32.75
C GLY A 188 6.85 5.15 33.34
N ALA A 189 6.32 5.17 34.56
CA ALA A 189 5.69 4.00 35.17
C ALA A 189 4.41 3.57 34.43
N GLU A 190 3.60 4.51 33.99
CA GLU A 190 2.39 4.24 33.21
C GLU A 190 2.71 3.64 31.83
N LEU A 191 3.71 4.19 31.14
CA LEU A 191 4.21 3.66 29.87
C LEU A 191 4.71 2.23 30.01
N ARG A 192 5.49 1.94 31.04
CA ARG A 192 6.00 0.57 31.29
C ARG A 192 4.89 -0.41 31.60
N ARG A 193 3.88 -0.01 32.39
CA ARG A 193 2.68 -0.85 32.60
C ARG A 193 1.96 -1.14 31.29
N GLY A 194 1.76 -0.12 30.47
CA GLY A 194 1.15 -0.25 29.15
C GLY A 194 1.92 -1.19 28.23
N ALA A 195 3.24 -1.09 28.18
CA ALA A 195 4.09 -2.00 27.41
C ALA A 195 3.99 -3.45 27.90
N THR A 196 3.93 -3.66 29.20
CA THR A 196 3.77 -5.00 29.79
C THR A 196 2.43 -5.62 29.45
N THR A 197 1.34 -4.86 29.58
CA THR A 197 0.00 -5.36 29.26
C THR A 197 -0.21 -5.56 27.76
N ALA A 198 0.31 -4.68 26.92
CA ALA A 198 0.27 -4.83 25.46
C ALA A 198 1.06 -6.05 24.97
N THR A 199 2.23 -6.29 25.57
CA THR A 199 3.05 -7.49 25.30
C THR A 199 2.29 -8.77 25.64
N ALA A 200 1.71 -8.85 26.84
CA ALA A 200 0.92 -10.00 27.26
C ALA A 200 -0.32 -10.22 26.38
N ALA A 201 -1.03 -9.14 26.04
CA ALA A 201 -2.19 -9.20 25.18
C ALA A 201 -1.85 -9.68 23.76
N THR A 202 -0.72 -9.26 23.21
CA THR A 202 -0.25 -9.70 21.89
C THR A 202 0.12 -11.17 21.89
N ALA A 203 0.81 -11.65 22.92
CA ALA A 203 1.12 -13.07 23.10
C ALA A 203 -0.15 -13.91 23.20
N GLU A 204 -1.14 -13.46 23.99
CA GLU A 204 -2.45 -14.10 24.12
C GLU A 204 -3.20 -14.15 22.78
N PHE A 205 -3.17 -13.05 22.02
CA PHE A 205 -3.80 -13.00 20.71
C PHE A 205 -3.16 -14.00 19.73
N GLY A 206 -1.83 -14.13 19.74
CA GLY A 206 -1.12 -15.15 18.96
C GLY A 206 -1.56 -16.57 19.34
N ARG A 207 -1.71 -16.85 20.62
CA ARG A 207 -2.24 -18.13 21.11
C ARG A 207 -3.70 -18.35 20.64
N PHE A 208 -4.54 -17.35 20.76
CA PHE A 208 -5.92 -17.38 20.25
C PHE A 208 -5.97 -17.75 18.75
N LEU A 209 -5.12 -17.13 17.95
CA LEU A 209 -5.03 -17.44 16.51
C LEU A 209 -4.66 -18.89 16.26
N ARG A 210 -3.67 -19.43 16.99
CA ARG A 210 -3.21 -20.82 16.81
C ARG A 210 -4.22 -21.86 17.27
N THR A 211 -4.76 -21.65 18.47
CA THR A 211 -5.51 -22.70 19.18
C THR A 211 -7.01 -22.64 18.95
N GLU A 212 -7.55 -21.47 18.66
CA GLU A 212 -9.00 -21.29 18.53
C GLU A 212 -9.43 -20.91 17.11
N LEU A 213 -8.78 -19.92 16.48
CA LEU A 213 -9.23 -19.42 15.18
C LEU A 213 -8.69 -20.23 14.00
N ALA A 214 -7.40 -20.59 14.00
CA ALA A 214 -6.81 -21.37 12.91
C ALA A 214 -7.52 -22.70 12.63
N PRO A 215 -7.97 -23.47 13.65
CA PRO A 215 -8.76 -24.68 13.41
C PRO A 215 -10.08 -24.43 12.65
N ARG A 216 -10.62 -23.21 12.72
CA ARG A 216 -11.83 -22.79 12.00
C ARG A 216 -11.51 -22.08 10.68
N GLY A 217 -10.23 -21.87 10.39
CA GLY A 217 -9.76 -21.23 9.17
C GLY A 217 -10.01 -22.08 7.94
N ARG A 218 -10.12 -21.41 6.78
CA ARG A 218 -10.23 -22.11 5.51
C ARG A 218 -8.99 -22.99 5.27
N ALA A 219 -9.22 -24.22 4.80
CA ALA A 219 -8.12 -25.12 4.43
C ALA A 219 -7.41 -24.64 3.16
N LYS A 220 -8.17 -24.16 2.16
CA LYS A 220 -7.64 -23.59 0.92
C LYS A 220 -7.26 -22.14 1.12
N GLN A 221 -6.13 -21.74 0.56
CA GLN A 221 -5.70 -20.34 0.54
C GLN A 221 -6.38 -19.53 -0.57
N ALA A 222 -6.84 -20.18 -1.64
CA ALA A 222 -7.57 -19.55 -2.73
C ALA A 222 -8.86 -18.87 -2.23
N ALA A 223 -9.08 -17.62 -2.64
CA ALA A 223 -10.26 -16.85 -2.27
C ALA A 223 -11.52 -17.28 -3.04
N GLY A 224 -11.35 -17.79 -4.25
CA GLY A 224 -12.45 -18.07 -5.18
C GLY A 224 -12.88 -16.85 -5.98
N ARG A 225 -13.55 -17.08 -7.11
CA ARG A 225 -13.87 -16.03 -8.09
C ARG A 225 -14.75 -14.93 -7.53
N GLU A 226 -15.83 -15.26 -6.85
CA GLU A 226 -16.78 -14.25 -6.31
C GLU A 226 -16.11 -13.27 -5.35
N HIS A 227 -15.37 -13.79 -4.37
CA HIS A 227 -14.63 -12.95 -3.41
C HIS A 227 -13.55 -12.15 -4.12
N TYR A 228 -12.83 -12.75 -5.06
CA TYR A 228 -11.76 -12.10 -5.79
C TYR A 228 -12.25 -10.96 -6.68
N GLU A 229 -13.38 -11.12 -7.37
CA GLU A 229 -13.97 -10.06 -8.20
C GLU A 229 -14.30 -8.82 -7.38
N LEU A 230 -14.89 -9.00 -6.20
CA LEU A 230 -15.19 -7.88 -5.28
C LEU A 230 -13.90 -7.22 -4.78
N ALA A 231 -12.91 -8.01 -4.38
CA ALA A 231 -11.60 -7.50 -3.93
C ALA A 231 -10.88 -6.74 -5.06
N SER A 232 -10.84 -7.29 -6.26
CA SER A 232 -10.24 -6.65 -7.43
C SER A 232 -10.91 -5.31 -7.75
N GLN A 233 -12.23 -5.27 -7.74
CA GLN A 233 -12.99 -4.04 -7.98
C GLN A 233 -12.68 -2.98 -6.90
N TYR A 234 -12.58 -3.39 -5.65
CA TYR A 234 -12.21 -2.50 -4.55
C TYR A 234 -10.81 -1.92 -4.73
N PHE A 235 -9.80 -2.75 -4.98
CA PHE A 235 -8.41 -2.30 -5.08
C PHE A 235 -8.15 -1.48 -6.35
N LEU A 236 -8.82 -1.76 -7.44
CA LEU A 236 -8.67 -1.00 -8.69
C LEU A 236 -9.58 0.22 -8.78
N GLY A 237 -10.74 0.18 -8.13
CA GLY A 237 -11.79 1.14 -8.45
C GLY A 237 -12.26 1.03 -9.89
N ALA A 238 -12.15 -0.16 -10.46
CA ALA A 238 -12.53 -0.50 -11.84
C ALA A 238 -12.93 -1.96 -11.94
N ARG A 239 -13.83 -2.25 -12.86
CA ARG A 239 -14.16 -3.60 -13.28
C ARG A 239 -13.27 -4.01 -14.44
N VAL A 240 -12.59 -5.14 -14.29
CA VAL A 240 -11.75 -5.73 -15.35
C VAL A 240 -12.18 -7.17 -15.60
N ASP A 241 -11.98 -7.62 -16.83
CA ASP A 241 -12.09 -9.05 -17.16
C ASP A 241 -10.86 -9.76 -16.60
N LEU A 242 -11.06 -10.61 -15.59
CA LEU A 242 -9.97 -11.27 -14.90
C LEU A 242 -9.25 -12.31 -15.78
N ASP A 243 -9.96 -12.99 -16.67
CA ASP A 243 -9.36 -13.98 -17.57
C ASP A 243 -8.50 -13.28 -18.65
N GLU A 244 -8.99 -12.17 -19.20
CA GLU A 244 -8.19 -11.32 -20.11
C GLU A 244 -6.98 -10.73 -19.41
N THR A 245 -7.15 -10.19 -18.21
CA THR A 245 -6.07 -9.59 -17.41
C THR A 245 -4.98 -10.63 -17.09
N TYR A 246 -5.37 -11.85 -16.76
CA TYR A 246 -4.47 -12.97 -16.52
C TYR A 246 -3.65 -13.32 -17.76
N ALA A 247 -4.30 -13.45 -18.92
CA ALA A 247 -3.61 -13.70 -20.18
C ALA A 247 -2.66 -12.56 -20.57
N TRP A 248 -3.10 -11.32 -20.40
CA TRP A 248 -2.27 -10.13 -20.62
C TRP A 248 -1.02 -10.13 -19.70
N GLY A 249 -1.16 -10.57 -18.46
CA GLY A 249 -0.04 -10.68 -17.52
C GLY A 249 1.13 -11.51 -18.07
N PHE A 250 0.85 -12.66 -18.68
CA PHE A 250 1.86 -13.49 -19.33
C PHE A 250 2.55 -12.77 -20.49
N ALA A 251 1.77 -12.13 -21.36
CA ALA A 251 2.30 -11.39 -22.51
C ALA A 251 3.17 -10.21 -22.04
N GLU A 252 2.73 -9.49 -21.02
CA GLU A 252 3.44 -8.33 -20.48
C GLU A 252 4.76 -8.73 -19.81
N LEU A 253 4.77 -9.80 -19.02
CA LEU A 253 6.00 -10.29 -18.41
C LEU A 253 7.02 -10.74 -19.48
N ALA A 254 6.56 -11.45 -20.51
CA ALA A 254 7.43 -11.85 -21.62
C ALA A 254 8.03 -10.65 -22.36
N ARG A 255 7.23 -9.61 -22.60
CA ARG A 255 7.67 -8.37 -23.22
C ARG A 255 8.75 -7.67 -22.36
N LEU A 256 8.51 -7.56 -21.05
CA LEU A 256 9.45 -6.95 -20.12
C LEU A 256 10.79 -7.72 -20.05
N GLU A 257 10.73 -9.05 -19.97
CA GLU A 257 11.95 -9.86 -19.96
C GLU A 257 12.76 -9.78 -21.25
N THR A 258 12.08 -9.59 -22.39
CA THR A 258 12.76 -9.32 -23.67
C THR A 258 13.49 -7.98 -23.61
N GLU A 259 12.86 -6.95 -23.10
CA GLU A 259 13.47 -5.62 -22.88
C GLU A 259 14.65 -5.70 -21.90
N MET A 260 14.49 -6.45 -20.81
CA MET A 260 15.55 -6.68 -19.81
C MET A 260 16.78 -7.37 -20.41
N ARG A 261 16.60 -8.36 -21.30
CA ARG A 261 17.71 -9.00 -22.02
C ARG A 261 18.43 -8.02 -22.93
N THR A 262 17.73 -7.12 -23.57
CA THR A 262 18.33 -6.06 -24.38
C THR A 262 19.22 -5.15 -23.52
N VAL A 263 18.74 -4.74 -22.35
CA VAL A 263 19.53 -3.93 -21.40
C VAL A 263 20.69 -4.73 -20.82
N ALA A 264 20.49 -6.01 -20.51
CA ALA A 264 21.56 -6.90 -20.03
C ALA A 264 22.73 -6.98 -21.02
N ALA A 265 22.44 -7.02 -22.32
CA ALA A 265 23.46 -6.98 -23.36
C ALA A 265 24.25 -5.65 -23.38
N GLN A 266 23.64 -4.54 -23.02
CA GLN A 266 24.32 -3.25 -22.86
C GLN A 266 25.27 -3.22 -21.65
N ILE A 267 24.96 -3.97 -20.61
CA ILE A 267 25.74 -4.01 -19.35
C ILE A 267 26.93 -4.98 -19.47
N VAL A 268 26.69 -6.19 -19.94
CA VAL A 268 27.70 -7.28 -19.97
C VAL A 268 28.25 -7.55 -21.36
N GLY A 269 27.35 -7.56 -22.35
CA GLY A 269 27.70 -7.87 -23.74
C GLY A 269 26.66 -8.71 -24.45
N PRO A 270 26.78 -8.90 -25.79
CA PRO A 270 25.81 -9.64 -26.57
C PRO A 270 25.58 -11.06 -26.03
N GLY A 271 24.30 -11.47 -25.94
CA GLY A 271 23.88 -12.78 -25.44
C GLY A 271 23.88 -12.94 -23.92
N ALA A 272 24.16 -11.87 -23.17
CA ALA A 272 24.09 -11.90 -21.71
C ALA A 272 22.67 -12.22 -21.21
N THR A 273 22.60 -13.02 -20.14
CA THR A 273 21.36 -13.25 -19.41
C THR A 273 21.06 -12.09 -18.47
N ILE A 274 19.81 -11.99 -18.05
CA ILE A 274 19.40 -11.00 -17.03
C ILE A 274 20.19 -11.24 -15.73
N ASP A 275 20.34 -12.49 -15.31
CA ASP A 275 21.05 -12.84 -14.08
C ASP A 275 22.55 -12.50 -14.14
N GLU A 276 23.19 -12.66 -15.29
CA GLU A 276 24.57 -12.21 -15.49
C GLU A 276 24.71 -10.69 -15.34
N ALA A 277 23.76 -9.92 -15.88
CA ALA A 277 23.75 -8.47 -15.73
C ALA A 277 23.53 -8.05 -14.27
N VAL A 278 22.59 -8.68 -13.58
CA VAL A 278 22.34 -8.44 -12.14
C VAL A 278 23.58 -8.74 -11.31
N ALA A 279 24.26 -9.86 -11.56
CA ALA A 279 25.48 -10.21 -10.85
C ALA A 279 26.61 -9.18 -11.11
N ALA A 280 26.75 -8.69 -12.34
CA ALA A 280 27.72 -7.67 -12.68
C ALA A 280 27.45 -6.33 -11.97
N LEU A 281 26.18 -5.93 -11.88
CA LEU A 281 25.77 -4.70 -11.19
C LEU A 281 25.98 -4.81 -9.67
N ASP A 282 25.65 -5.94 -9.08
CA ASP A 282 25.84 -6.18 -7.64
C ASP A 282 27.32 -6.28 -7.23
N ALA A 283 28.19 -6.70 -8.15
CA ALA A 283 29.63 -6.77 -7.93
C ALA A 283 30.35 -5.43 -8.14
N ASP A 284 29.70 -4.44 -8.72
CA ASP A 284 30.30 -3.13 -9.01
C ASP A 284 30.37 -2.26 -7.74
N PRO A 285 31.60 -1.98 -7.21
CA PRO A 285 31.74 -1.18 -6.00
C PRO A 285 31.29 0.27 -6.17
N ALA A 286 31.26 0.79 -7.42
CA ALA A 286 30.76 2.15 -7.69
C ALA A 286 29.23 2.26 -7.52
N ARG A 287 28.53 1.13 -7.46
CA ARG A 287 27.07 1.03 -7.29
C ARG A 287 26.67 0.57 -5.89
N THR A 288 27.61 0.56 -4.95
CA THR A 288 27.40 0.09 -3.58
C THR A 288 27.65 1.22 -2.59
N ILE A 289 26.73 1.41 -1.65
CA ILE A 289 26.89 2.33 -0.52
C ILE A 289 26.94 1.50 0.76
N ARG A 290 27.92 1.80 1.61
CA ARG A 290 28.06 1.16 2.91
C ARG A 290 27.46 1.99 4.02
N GLY A 291 26.68 1.34 4.85
CA GLY A 291 26.01 1.96 6.00
C GLY A 291 24.60 2.46 5.68
N LYS A 292 23.66 2.15 6.56
CA LYS A 292 22.23 2.51 6.39
C LYS A 292 21.99 4.02 6.39
N GLU A 293 22.71 4.76 7.23
CA GLU A 293 22.60 6.23 7.28
C GLU A 293 23.12 6.88 6.00
N ALA A 294 24.24 6.38 5.46
CA ALA A 294 24.79 6.87 4.20
C ALA A 294 23.85 6.57 3.03
N PHE A 295 23.21 5.42 3.03
CA PHE A 295 22.23 5.06 2.00
C PHE A 295 20.96 5.88 2.12
N ARG A 296 20.46 6.14 3.33
CA ARG A 296 19.35 7.08 3.55
C ARG A 296 19.68 8.48 3.00
N ASP A 297 20.88 8.99 3.28
CA ASP A 297 21.30 10.30 2.79
C ASP A 297 21.40 10.33 1.26
N TRP A 298 21.85 9.24 0.64
CA TRP A 298 21.84 9.08 -0.80
C TRP A 298 20.42 9.15 -1.38
N MET A 299 19.46 8.44 -0.76
CA MET A 299 18.05 8.49 -1.16
C MET A 299 17.47 9.89 -0.98
N GLN A 300 17.78 10.57 0.12
CA GLN A 300 17.33 11.96 0.36
C GLN A 300 17.86 12.90 -0.72
N ASN A 301 19.13 12.82 -1.06
CA ASN A 301 19.73 13.65 -2.10
C ASN A 301 19.11 13.39 -3.48
N LEU A 302 18.82 12.12 -3.80
CA LEU A 302 18.15 11.76 -5.04
C LEU A 302 16.71 12.27 -5.08
N ALA A 303 15.97 12.15 -3.99
CA ALA A 303 14.61 12.66 -3.88
C ALA A 303 14.57 14.19 -4.04
N ASP A 304 15.46 14.92 -3.37
CA ASP A 304 15.55 16.38 -3.46
C ASP A 304 15.92 16.84 -4.88
N ARG A 305 16.85 16.13 -5.52
CA ARG A 305 17.24 16.40 -6.91
C ARG A 305 16.10 16.18 -7.89
N ALA A 306 15.32 15.09 -7.71
CA ALA A 306 14.16 14.82 -8.55
C ALA A 306 13.13 15.97 -8.47
N VAL A 307 12.83 16.48 -7.28
CA VAL A 307 11.97 17.65 -7.10
C VAL A 307 12.52 18.86 -7.86
N SER A 308 13.80 19.17 -7.65
CA SER A 308 14.46 20.34 -8.25
C SER A 308 14.49 20.30 -9.79
N GLU A 309 14.76 19.12 -10.37
CA GLU A 309 14.88 18.95 -11.83
C GLU A 309 13.51 18.87 -12.52
N LEU A 310 12.50 18.27 -11.87
CA LEU A 310 11.18 18.12 -12.46
C LEU A 310 10.31 19.37 -12.33
N HIS A 311 10.46 20.12 -11.24
CA HIS A 311 9.69 21.33 -11.02
C HIS A 311 9.96 22.39 -12.10
N GLY A 312 8.89 22.93 -12.66
CA GLY A 312 8.94 23.95 -13.72
C GLY A 312 9.29 23.41 -15.11
N THR A 313 9.76 22.16 -15.22
CA THR A 313 10.10 21.51 -16.50
C THR A 313 9.03 20.52 -16.94
N HIS A 314 8.72 19.56 -16.08
CA HIS A 314 7.78 18.48 -16.37
C HIS A 314 6.53 18.49 -15.50
N PHE A 315 6.64 19.10 -14.33
CA PHE A 315 5.56 19.22 -13.35
C PHE A 315 5.56 20.61 -12.72
N ASP A 316 4.36 21.04 -12.30
CA ASP A 316 4.18 22.21 -11.44
C ASP A 316 4.06 21.70 -10.00
N ILE A 317 5.19 21.62 -9.29
CA ILE A 317 5.23 21.08 -7.94
C ILE A 317 5.03 22.22 -6.92
N PRO A 318 3.93 22.20 -6.13
CA PRO A 318 3.71 23.21 -5.10
C PRO A 318 4.85 23.26 -4.08
N GLU A 319 5.15 24.44 -3.55
CA GLU A 319 6.28 24.67 -2.63
C GLU A 319 6.22 23.71 -1.41
N GLN A 320 5.04 23.50 -0.83
CA GLN A 320 4.85 22.61 0.32
C GLN A 320 5.17 21.15 0.01
N VAL A 321 5.08 20.75 -1.26
CA VAL A 321 5.38 19.40 -1.74
C VAL A 321 6.88 19.22 -2.02
N HIS A 322 7.66 20.29 -2.08
CA HIS A 322 9.12 20.17 -2.30
C HIS A 322 9.83 19.41 -1.18
N ARG A 323 9.25 19.38 0.02
CA ARG A 323 9.84 18.70 1.17
C ARG A 323 9.32 17.27 1.29
N ILE A 324 10.24 16.32 1.19
CA ILE A 324 10.03 14.91 1.55
C ILE A 324 11.17 14.49 2.48
N GLU A 325 10.87 13.75 3.54
CA GLU A 325 11.87 13.21 4.46
C GLU A 325 12.09 11.72 4.20
N CYS A 326 13.35 11.31 4.02
CA CYS A 326 13.75 9.91 3.98
C CYS A 326 14.15 9.47 5.39
N CYS A 327 13.48 8.46 5.90
CA CYS A 327 13.63 7.99 7.28
C CYS A 327 14.01 6.50 7.32
N LEU A 328 14.76 6.12 8.35
CA LEU A 328 14.94 4.71 8.69
C LEU A 328 13.74 4.26 9.52
N ALA A 329 13.08 3.17 9.09
CA ALA A 329 11.94 2.64 9.82
C ALA A 329 12.38 1.89 11.08
N PRO A 330 11.52 1.86 12.12
CA PRO A 330 11.83 1.14 13.37
C PRO A 330 11.76 -0.39 13.26
N THR A 331 11.27 -0.90 12.14
CA THR A 331 11.18 -2.34 11.83
C THR A 331 12.32 -2.76 10.90
N SER A 332 12.53 -4.07 10.75
CA SER A 332 13.62 -4.62 9.93
C SER A 332 13.12 -5.60 8.85
N ASP A 333 11.89 -5.40 8.36
CA ASP A 333 11.28 -6.28 7.36
C ASP A 333 11.76 -6.06 5.92
N GLY A 334 12.59 -5.04 5.69
CA GLY A 334 13.17 -4.74 4.38
C GLY A 334 12.26 -3.97 3.44
N ALA A 335 11.09 -3.51 3.88
CA ALA A 335 10.17 -2.75 3.07
C ALA A 335 10.58 -1.27 2.94
N ILE A 336 10.28 -0.69 1.77
CA ILE A 336 10.29 0.76 1.56
C ILE A 336 8.85 1.17 1.33
N TYR A 337 8.39 2.21 1.99
CA TYR A 337 7.01 2.67 1.91
C TYR A 337 6.91 4.17 2.15
N TYR A 338 5.78 4.75 1.76
CA TYR A 338 5.49 6.17 1.87
C TYR A 338 4.34 6.42 2.86
N THR A 339 4.48 7.48 3.65
CA THR A 339 3.38 8.04 4.46
C THR A 339 3.18 9.51 4.09
N GLY A 340 1.91 9.88 3.84
CA GLY A 340 1.55 11.23 3.45
C GLY A 340 1.74 12.27 4.56
N PRO A 341 1.75 13.57 4.20
CA PRO A 341 1.80 14.64 5.18
C PRO A 341 0.48 14.73 5.96
N SER A 342 0.55 15.37 7.14
CA SER A 342 -0.66 15.77 7.86
C SER A 342 -1.40 16.87 7.09
N GLU A 343 -2.68 17.08 7.42
CA GLU A 343 -3.55 18.06 6.75
C GLU A 343 -2.95 19.48 6.77
N ASP A 344 -2.30 19.84 7.86
CA ASP A 344 -1.65 21.15 8.07
C ASP A 344 -0.17 21.19 7.65
N PHE A 345 0.36 20.12 7.08
CA PHE A 345 1.78 19.94 6.73
C PHE A 345 2.77 20.09 7.90
N SER A 346 2.31 20.06 9.14
CA SER A 346 3.21 20.01 10.31
C SER A 346 4.02 18.71 10.36
N ARG A 347 3.43 17.60 9.88
CA ARG A 347 4.14 16.37 9.59
C ARG A 347 4.35 16.30 8.07
N PRO A 348 5.59 16.26 7.57
CA PRO A 348 5.85 16.16 6.13
C PRO A 348 5.56 14.76 5.61
N GLY A 349 5.47 14.64 4.28
CA GLY A 349 5.51 13.33 3.62
C GLY A 349 6.84 12.63 3.89
N ARG A 350 6.81 11.32 4.13
CA ARG A 350 7.98 10.53 4.50
C ARG A 350 8.10 9.26 3.68
N MET A 351 9.31 9.03 3.18
CA MET A 351 9.72 7.74 2.64
C MET A 351 10.45 6.97 3.74
N TRP A 352 9.96 5.80 4.08
CA TRP A 352 10.48 4.95 5.14
C TRP A 352 11.25 3.77 4.54
N TRP A 353 12.38 3.48 5.15
CA TRP A 353 13.18 2.33 4.77
C TRP A 353 13.45 1.43 5.97
N ALA A 354 12.87 0.23 5.93
CA ALA A 354 13.05 -0.81 6.92
C ALA A 354 14.26 -1.67 6.53
N VAL A 355 15.40 -1.43 7.15
CA VAL A 355 16.66 -2.10 6.81
C VAL A 355 16.66 -3.51 7.40
N PRO A 356 16.89 -4.57 6.60
CA PRO A 356 17.06 -5.92 7.11
C PRO A 356 18.25 -6.02 8.07
N GLN A 357 18.10 -6.83 9.12
CA GLN A 357 19.20 -7.06 10.06
C GLN A 357 20.43 -7.67 9.38
N GLY A 358 21.61 -7.19 9.74
CA GLY A 358 22.88 -7.72 9.25
C GLY A 358 23.27 -7.26 7.85
N ILE A 359 22.46 -6.42 7.19
CA ILE A 359 22.76 -5.82 5.91
C ILE A 359 23.43 -4.46 6.14
N ASP A 360 24.62 -4.26 5.56
CA ASP A 360 25.39 -3.02 5.66
C ASP A 360 25.84 -2.47 4.31
N ASP A 361 25.79 -3.27 3.24
CA ASP A 361 26.11 -2.88 1.88
C ASP A 361 24.82 -2.84 1.04
N PHE A 362 24.59 -1.74 0.32
CA PHE A 362 23.37 -1.47 -0.42
C PHE A 362 23.64 -1.14 -1.87
N SER A 363 22.93 -1.81 -2.78
CA SER A 363 23.00 -1.55 -4.20
C SER A 363 22.15 -0.34 -4.59
N THR A 364 22.75 0.64 -5.27
CA THR A 364 22.05 1.86 -5.71
C THR A 364 21.19 1.63 -6.95
N TRP A 365 21.63 0.78 -7.86
CA TRP A 365 20.98 0.60 -9.16
C TRP A 365 19.53 0.10 -9.06
N ARG A 366 19.20 -0.69 -8.02
CA ARG A 366 17.84 -1.18 -7.78
C ARG A 366 16.91 -0.09 -7.23
N GLU A 367 17.47 0.86 -6.48
CA GLU A 367 16.68 1.75 -5.61
C GLU A 367 16.46 3.14 -6.20
N VAL A 368 17.09 3.49 -7.33
CA VAL A 368 16.80 4.75 -8.03
C VAL A 368 15.32 4.83 -8.40
N THR A 369 14.81 3.79 -9.04
CA THR A 369 13.39 3.71 -9.41
C THR A 369 12.46 3.71 -8.19
N THR A 370 12.88 3.11 -7.08
CA THR A 370 12.12 3.11 -5.82
C THR A 370 11.98 4.52 -5.25
N VAL A 371 13.04 5.32 -5.30
CA VAL A 371 12.98 6.73 -4.87
C VAL A 371 11.99 7.53 -5.72
N TYR A 372 11.92 7.27 -7.02
CA TYR A 372 10.92 7.90 -7.89
C TYR A 372 9.49 7.40 -7.61
N HIS A 373 9.33 6.13 -7.27
CA HIS A 373 8.06 5.52 -6.90
C HIS A 373 7.49 6.13 -5.61
N GLU A 374 8.30 6.17 -4.55
CA GLU A 374 7.88 6.67 -3.24
C GLU A 374 7.91 8.20 -3.16
N GLY A 375 8.85 8.83 -3.86
CA GLY A 375 9.05 10.27 -3.85
C GLY A 375 8.32 11.00 -4.99
N VAL A 376 9.09 11.75 -5.76
CA VAL A 376 8.62 12.53 -6.90
C VAL A 376 9.18 11.90 -8.18
N PRO A 377 8.35 11.64 -9.19
CA PRO A 377 6.95 12.05 -9.35
C PRO A 377 5.89 11.07 -8.82
N GLY A 378 6.29 10.07 -8.04
CA GLY A 378 5.42 9.01 -7.54
C GLY A 378 4.49 9.42 -6.39
N HIS A 379 4.47 8.61 -5.33
CA HIS A 379 3.51 8.75 -4.23
C HIS A 379 3.54 10.12 -3.57
N HIS A 380 4.73 10.66 -3.28
CA HIS A 380 4.80 11.95 -2.61
C HIS A 380 4.13 13.08 -3.41
N LEU A 381 4.38 13.16 -4.70
CA LEU A 381 3.75 14.16 -5.54
C LEU A 381 2.22 14.01 -5.54
N GLN A 382 1.75 12.80 -5.77
CA GLN A 382 0.31 12.51 -5.87
C GLN A 382 -0.42 12.74 -4.54
N VAL A 383 0.09 12.19 -3.45
CA VAL A 383 -0.58 12.24 -2.13
C VAL A 383 -0.48 13.64 -1.52
N ALA A 384 0.72 14.23 -1.49
CA ALA A 384 0.92 15.55 -0.89
C ALA A 384 0.19 16.66 -1.66
N GLN A 385 0.18 16.59 -2.99
CA GLN A 385 -0.58 17.52 -3.80
C GLN A 385 -2.09 17.39 -3.53
N THR A 386 -2.59 16.18 -3.39
CA THR A 386 -4.00 15.92 -3.04
C THR A 386 -4.36 16.55 -1.70
N VAL A 387 -3.54 16.38 -0.67
CA VAL A 387 -3.75 16.99 0.65
C VAL A 387 -3.80 18.52 0.56
N LEU A 388 -2.96 19.10 -0.28
CA LEU A 388 -2.85 20.55 -0.43
C LEU A 388 -4.05 21.19 -1.14
N ARG A 389 -4.78 20.45 -2.00
CA ARG A 389 -5.84 20.99 -2.88
C ARG A 389 -7.18 21.26 -2.15
N ALA A 390 -7.14 21.92 -0.99
CA ALA A 390 -8.33 22.27 -0.22
C ALA A 390 -9.31 23.23 -0.93
N GLU A 391 -8.87 23.90 -1.99
CA GLU A 391 -9.69 24.80 -2.79
C GLU A 391 -10.67 24.05 -3.73
N THR A 392 -10.28 22.87 -4.17
CA THR A 392 -11.02 22.09 -5.19
C THR A 392 -11.44 20.71 -4.72
N LEU A 393 -10.79 20.17 -3.69
CA LEU A 393 -11.09 18.86 -3.13
C LEU A 393 -11.63 19.01 -1.71
N ASN A 394 -12.71 18.31 -1.42
CA ASN A 394 -13.23 18.25 -0.05
C ASN A 394 -12.33 17.41 0.86
N ARG A 395 -12.60 17.46 2.15
CA ARG A 395 -11.74 16.84 3.15
C ARG A 395 -11.69 15.32 3.04
N TRP A 396 -12.80 14.68 2.64
CA TRP A 396 -12.81 13.23 2.40
C TRP A 396 -11.88 12.84 1.24
N GLN A 397 -11.94 13.57 0.11
CA GLN A 397 -11.06 13.32 -1.04
C GLN A 397 -9.58 13.50 -0.68
N ARG A 398 -9.27 14.48 0.15
CA ARG A 398 -7.88 14.79 0.52
C ARG A 398 -7.28 13.84 1.54
N LEU A 399 -8.07 13.30 2.47
CA LEU A 399 -7.58 12.57 3.62
C LEU A 399 -7.95 11.09 3.63
N LEU A 400 -9.15 10.73 3.15
CA LEU A 400 -9.67 9.38 3.31
C LEU A 400 -9.76 8.57 2.01
N CYS A 401 -9.78 9.24 0.86
CA CYS A 401 -9.90 8.54 -0.41
C CYS A 401 -8.53 8.04 -0.89
N TRP A 402 -8.25 6.78 -0.61
CA TRP A 402 -7.12 6.06 -1.17
C TRP A 402 -7.62 4.88 -1.99
N VAL A 403 -7.11 4.75 -3.21
CA VAL A 403 -7.42 3.62 -4.10
C VAL A 403 -6.09 3.03 -4.58
N SER A 404 -5.85 1.77 -4.25
CA SER A 404 -4.57 1.12 -4.54
C SER A 404 -4.20 1.17 -6.03
N GLY A 405 -5.13 0.83 -6.91
CA GLY A 405 -4.89 0.89 -8.37
C GLY A 405 -4.62 2.30 -8.90
N HIS A 406 -5.22 3.32 -8.29
CA HIS A 406 -4.93 4.71 -8.63
C HIS A 406 -3.53 5.10 -8.16
N GLY A 407 -3.22 4.96 -6.87
CA GLY A 407 -1.96 5.41 -6.30
C GLY A 407 -0.76 4.56 -6.69
N GLU A 408 -0.88 3.24 -6.64
CA GLU A 408 0.19 2.32 -7.02
C GLU A 408 0.38 2.28 -8.55
N GLY A 409 -0.74 2.36 -9.29
CA GLY A 409 -0.68 2.48 -10.75
C GLY A 409 -0.01 3.77 -11.18
N TRP A 410 -0.31 4.89 -10.53
CA TRP A 410 0.39 6.15 -10.74
C TRP A 410 1.89 6.05 -10.44
N ALA A 411 2.26 5.49 -9.28
CA ALA A 411 3.67 5.37 -8.89
C ALA A 411 4.47 4.48 -9.84
N LEU A 412 3.88 3.38 -10.31
CA LEU A 412 4.51 2.51 -11.30
C LEU A 412 4.60 3.21 -12.67
N TYR A 413 3.56 3.92 -13.06
CA TYR A 413 3.57 4.79 -14.24
C TYR A 413 4.68 5.86 -14.13
N ALA A 414 4.86 6.45 -12.96
CA ALA A 414 5.88 7.46 -12.70
C ALA A 414 7.31 6.91 -12.89
N GLU A 415 7.57 5.67 -12.51
CA GLU A 415 8.86 5.02 -12.76
C GLU A 415 9.17 4.93 -14.26
N ARG A 416 8.19 4.48 -15.06
CA ARG A 416 8.34 4.39 -16.52
C ARG A 416 8.43 5.78 -17.16
N LEU A 417 7.69 6.74 -16.65
CA LEU A 417 7.74 8.13 -17.09
C LEU A 417 9.14 8.72 -16.90
N MET A 418 9.81 8.42 -15.80
CA MET A 418 11.18 8.91 -15.56
C MET A 418 12.16 8.40 -16.60
N GLU A 419 11.97 7.19 -17.11
CA GLU A 419 12.72 6.70 -18.28
C GLU A 419 12.40 7.54 -19.53
N GLU A 420 11.12 7.77 -19.83
CA GLU A 420 10.70 8.59 -20.98
C GLU A 420 11.28 10.01 -20.93
N LEU A 421 11.41 10.58 -19.74
CA LEU A 421 11.93 11.93 -19.52
C LEU A 421 13.47 12.01 -19.49
N GLY A 422 14.17 10.88 -19.59
CA GLY A 422 15.64 10.84 -19.65
C GLY A 422 16.35 10.75 -18.31
N TYR A 423 15.64 10.34 -17.23
CA TYR A 423 16.23 10.23 -15.90
C TYR A 423 16.68 8.80 -15.52
N LEU A 424 16.56 7.86 -16.43
CA LEU A 424 16.99 6.46 -16.29
C LEU A 424 17.82 6.01 -17.51
N GLU A 425 18.77 6.83 -17.92
CA GLU A 425 19.64 6.54 -19.07
C GLU A 425 20.74 5.51 -18.76
N ASP A 426 21.18 5.43 -17.50
CA ASP A 426 22.13 4.40 -17.06
C ASP A 426 21.48 3.01 -17.22
N PRO A 427 22.11 2.07 -17.97
CA PRO A 427 21.56 0.74 -18.18
C PRO A 427 21.29 -0.03 -16.88
N GLY A 428 22.12 0.15 -15.85
CA GLY A 428 21.93 -0.49 -14.55
C GLY A 428 20.67 0.00 -13.84
N GLU A 429 20.47 1.31 -13.79
CA GLU A 429 19.27 1.93 -13.21
C GLU A 429 18.01 1.58 -14.01
N ARG A 430 18.12 1.52 -15.34
CA ARG A 430 17.03 1.07 -16.21
C ARG A 430 16.67 -0.38 -15.95
N LEU A 431 17.66 -1.25 -15.78
CA LEU A 431 17.40 -2.65 -15.42
C LEU A 431 16.70 -2.76 -14.07
N GLY A 432 17.05 -1.93 -13.10
CA GLY A 432 16.36 -1.85 -11.81
C GLY A 432 14.88 -1.51 -11.95
N MET A 433 14.56 -0.54 -12.79
CA MET A 433 13.16 -0.18 -13.09
C MET A 433 12.43 -1.33 -13.78
N LEU A 434 13.02 -1.96 -14.77
CA LEU A 434 12.43 -3.08 -15.51
C LEU A 434 12.23 -4.31 -14.62
N ASP A 435 13.17 -4.58 -13.72
CA ASP A 435 13.04 -5.68 -12.74
C ASP A 435 11.84 -5.44 -11.79
N GLY A 436 11.66 -4.21 -11.36
CA GLY A 436 10.46 -3.80 -10.61
C GLY A 436 9.17 -3.95 -11.41
N GLN A 437 9.16 -3.61 -12.68
CA GLN A 437 8.03 -3.83 -13.60
C GLN A 437 7.72 -5.31 -13.77
N ALA A 438 8.75 -6.14 -13.95
CA ALA A 438 8.61 -7.59 -14.10
C ALA A 438 8.01 -8.24 -12.84
N LEU A 439 8.45 -7.84 -11.65
CA LEU A 439 7.86 -8.28 -10.39
C LEU A 439 6.36 -7.97 -10.35
N ARG A 440 5.96 -6.76 -10.73
CA ARG A 440 4.55 -6.34 -10.72
C ARG A 440 3.72 -7.07 -11.79
N ALA A 441 4.31 -7.40 -12.93
CA ALA A 441 3.65 -8.24 -13.94
C ALA A 441 3.47 -9.69 -13.46
N ALA A 442 4.49 -10.26 -12.82
CA ALA A 442 4.41 -11.59 -12.21
C ALA A 442 3.31 -11.67 -11.15
N ARG A 443 3.13 -10.62 -10.35
CA ARG A 443 2.03 -10.52 -9.37
C ARG A 443 0.66 -10.68 -10.02
N VAL A 444 0.42 -10.12 -11.19
CA VAL A 444 -0.85 -10.24 -11.93
C VAL A 444 -1.16 -11.72 -12.20
N ILE A 445 -0.18 -12.44 -12.72
CA ILE A 445 -0.31 -13.85 -13.08
C ILE A 445 -0.59 -14.71 -11.85
N VAL A 446 0.27 -14.56 -10.85
CA VAL A 446 0.26 -15.43 -9.66
C VAL A 446 -0.95 -15.18 -8.78
N ASP A 447 -1.31 -13.91 -8.54
CA ASP A 447 -2.43 -13.58 -7.68
C ASP A 447 -3.77 -14.04 -8.27
N ILE A 448 -4.04 -13.70 -9.53
CA ILE A 448 -5.25 -14.15 -10.23
C ILE A 448 -5.25 -15.68 -10.37
N GLY A 449 -4.14 -16.24 -10.80
CA GLY A 449 -4.00 -17.68 -11.01
C GLY A 449 -4.27 -18.49 -9.75
N MET A 450 -3.61 -18.15 -8.64
CA MET A 450 -3.77 -18.88 -7.38
C MET A 450 -5.17 -18.73 -6.76
N HIS A 451 -5.71 -17.52 -6.74
CA HIS A 451 -6.99 -17.26 -6.09
C HIS A 451 -8.20 -17.80 -6.86
N LEU A 452 -8.10 -17.86 -8.18
CA LEU A 452 -9.14 -18.43 -9.04
C LEU A 452 -8.88 -19.92 -9.37
N GLU A 453 -7.77 -20.48 -8.93
CA GLU A 453 -7.30 -21.83 -9.24
C GLU A 453 -7.32 -22.11 -10.76
N LEU A 454 -6.81 -21.13 -11.53
CA LEU A 454 -6.81 -21.20 -13.00
C LEU A 454 -5.83 -22.24 -13.51
N GLU A 455 -6.11 -22.72 -14.71
CA GLU A 455 -5.17 -23.53 -15.49
C GLU A 455 -4.05 -22.66 -16.03
N ILE A 456 -2.82 -23.16 -15.93
CA ILE A 456 -1.65 -22.52 -16.54
C ILE A 456 -1.71 -22.77 -18.04
N PRO A 457 -1.67 -21.72 -18.89
CA PRO A 457 -1.81 -21.89 -20.33
C PRO A 457 -0.81 -22.88 -20.90
N ALA A 458 -1.27 -23.78 -21.76
CA ALA A 458 -0.40 -24.78 -22.40
C ALA A 458 0.67 -24.15 -23.29
N ASP A 459 0.38 -22.98 -23.86
CA ASP A 459 1.23 -22.20 -24.74
C ASP A 459 1.88 -21.00 -24.05
N ASN A 460 1.98 -21.00 -22.68
CA ASN A 460 2.60 -19.88 -21.99
C ASN A 460 4.06 -19.66 -22.45
N PRO A 461 4.50 -18.41 -22.51
CA PRO A 461 5.79 -18.06 -23.14
C PRO A 461 7.03 -18.57 -22.38
N PHE A 462 6.83 -19.15 -21.19
CA PHE A 462 7.92 -19.62 -20.31
C PHE A 462 8.03 -21.12 -20.25
N GLY A 463 7.13 -21.86 -20.88
CA GLY A 463 7.05 -23.32 -20.75
C GLY A 463 6.81 -23.79 -19.30
N PHE A 464 6.18 -22.94 -18.49
CA PHE A 464 5.97 -23.18 -17.06
C PHE A 464 4.75 -24.07 -16.85
N HIS A 465 4.95 -25.28 -16.34
CA HIS A 465 3.92 -26.25 -15.97
C HIS A 465 2.64 -26.24 -16.84
N PRO A 466 2.76 -26.46 -18.17
CA PRO A 466 1.62 -26.33 -19.09
C PRO A 466 0.45 -27.22 -18.69
N GLY A 467 -0.74 -26.61 -18.58
CA GLY A 467 -1.98 -27.34 -18.28
C GLY A 467 -2.21 -27.70 -16.81
N GLU A 468 -1.26 -27.42 -15.92
CA GLU A 468 -1.47 -27.61 -14.49
C GLU A 468 -2.32 -26.47 -13.90
N ARG A 469 -2.92 -26.72 -12.74
CA ARG A 469 -3.64 -25.68 -11.98
C ARG A 469 -2.72 -25.02 -10.97
N TRP A 470 -2.89 -23.72 -10.82
CA TRP A 470 -2.15 -22.96 -9.82
C TRP A 470 -2.38 -23.48 -8.41
N THR A 471 -1.29 -23.62 -7.68
CA THR A 471 -1.21 -23.87 -6.24
C THR A 471 -0.27 -22.84 -5.61
N PRO A 472 -0.27 -22.67 -4.28
CA PRO A 472 0.74 -21.84 -3.61
C PRO A 472 2.18 -22.26 -3.92
N GLU A 473 2.45 -23.55 -4.07
CA GLU A 473 3.76 -24.11 -4.42
C GLU A 473 4.20 -23.71 -5.82
N LEU A 474 3.31 -23.77 -6.80
CA LEU A 474 3.58 -23.28 -8.16
C LEU A 474 3.73 -21.77 -8.20
N GLY A 475 2.97 -21.06 -7.39
CA GLY A 475 3.14 -19.60 -7.18
C GLY A 475 4.54 -19.25 -6.69
N TRP A 476 5.03 -19.98 -5.71
CA TRP A 476 6.40 -19.83 -5.20
C TRP A 476 7.44 -20.10 -6.29
N GLU A 477 7.31 -21.21 -7.01
CA GLU A 477 8.24 -21.57 -8.09
C GLU A 477 8.27 -20.52 -9.20
N PHE A 478 7.10 -20.00 -9.59
CA PHE A 478 7.00 -18.96 -10.61
C PHE A 478 7.63 -17.64 -10.16
N MET A 479 7.31 -17.19 -8.96
CA MET A 479 7.89 -15.94 -8.42
C MET A 479 9.40 -16.04 -8.29
N ARG A 480 9.91 -17.17 -7.84
CA ARG A 480 11.35 -17.41 -7.73
C ARG A 480 12.06 -17.42 -9.09
N ALA A 481 11.39 -17.91 -10.12
CA ALA A 481 11.95 -17.94 -11.48
C ALA A 481 12.00 -16.55 -12.15
N HIS A 482 11.07 -15.65 -11.81
CA HIS A 482 10.90 -14.37 -12.50
C HIS A 482 11.23 -13.14 -11.66
N CYS A 483 11.46 -13.28 -10.36
CA CYS A 483 11.72 -12.16 -9.45
C CYS A 483 13.10 -12.33 -8.78
N ARG A 484 13.87 -11.25 -8.81
CA ARG A 484 15.28 -11.26 -8.37
C ARG A 484 15.44 -10.56 -7.03
N VAL A 485 14.76 -11.09 -6.03
CA VAL A 485 14.85 -10.67 -4.64
C VAL A 485 15.15 -11.89 -3.76
N PRO A 486 15.68 -11.70 -2.53
CA PRO A 486 15.97 -12.82 -1.63
C PRO A 486 14.75 -13.71 -1.36
N ASP A 487 14.97 -14.99 -1.15
CA ASP A 487 13.90 -15.98 -0.91
C ASP A 487 12.99 -15.59 0.26
N GLU A 488 13.53 -15.01 1.33
CA GLU A 488 12.74 -14.55 2.48
C GLU A 488 11.75 -13.44 2.10
N VAL A 489 12.18 -12.50 1.25
CA VAL A 489 11.31 -11.43 0.72
C VAL A 489 10.22 -12.01 -0.16
N LEU A 490 10.55 -12.97 -1.03
CA LEU A 490 9.56 -13.65 -1.87
C LEU A 490 8.55 -14.47 -1.06
N ARG A 491 8.97 -15.11 0.03
CA ARG A 491 8.04 -15.83 0.93
C ARG A 491 7.05 -14.88 1.57
N PHE A 492 7.52 -13.75 2.03
CA PHE A 492 6.65 -12.70 2.57
C PHE A 492 5.70 -12.17 1.48
N GLU A 493 6.20 -11.90 0.29
CA GLU A 493 5.39 -11.49 -0.86
C GLU A 493 4.29 -12.52 -1.18
N LEU A 494 4.61 -13.78 -1.26
CA LEU A 494 3.62 -14.83 -1.53
C LEU A 494 2.56 -14.92 -0.43
N ASN A 495 2.97 -14.86 0.83
CA ASN A 495 2.04 -14.82 1.96
C ASN A 495 1.12 -13.60 1.90
N ARG A 496 1.66 -12.44 1.52
CA ARG A 496 0.90 -11.22 1.28
C ARG A 496 -0.16 -11.43 0.19
N TYR A 497 0.21 -12.00 -0.96
CA TYR A 497 -0.74 -12.25 -2.05
C TYR A 497 -1.86 -13.19 -1.61
N LEU A 498 -1.51 -14.28 -0.97
CA LEU A 498 -2.47 -15.29 -0.51
C LEU A 498 -3.45 -14.75 0.54
N GLY A 499 -2.98 -13.84 1.40
CA GLY A 499 -3.81 -13.23 2.45
C GLY A 499 -4.55 -11.96 2.03
N TRP A 500 -4.18 -11.38 0.89
CA TRP A 500 -4.70 -10.09 0.45
C TRP A 500 -5.11 -10.12 -1.03
N PRO A 501 -6.12 -10.94 -1.39
CA PRO A 501 -6.51 -11.16 -2.77
C PRO A 501 -6.86 -9.86 -3.49
N GLY A 502 -6.36 -9.72 -4.71
CA GLY A 502 -6.66 -8.58 -5.59
C GLY A 502 -5.79 -7.34 -5.38
N GLN A 503 -5.03 -7.25 -4.29
CA GLN A 503 -4.17 -6.09 -4.05
C GLN A 503 -2.90 -6.10 -4.91
N ALA A 504 -2.23 -7.25 -5.00
CA ALA A 504 -0.95 -7.35 -5.72
C ALA A 504 -1.03 -6.94 -7.20
N PRO A 505 -2.07 -7.29 -7.97
CA PRO A 505 -2.20 -6.86 -9.37
C PRO A 505 -2.48 -5.37 -9.57
N SER A 506 -2.92 -4.66 -8.53
CA SER A 506 -3.36 -3.27 -8.66
C SER A 506 -2.27 -2.32 -9.16
N TYR A 507 -1.01 -2.66 -8.94
CA TYR A 507 0.17 -1.91 -9.45
C TYR A 507 0.22 -1.92 -10.97
N LYS A 508 0.36 -3.08 -11.55
CA LYS A 508 0.56 -3.24 -13.00
C LYS A 508 -0.73 -3.03 -13.79
N VAL A 509 -1.84 -3.48 -13.28
CA VAL A 509 -3.16 -3.23 -13.87
C VAL A 509 -3.53 -1.75 -13.75
N GLY A 510 -3.23 -1.13 -12.61
CA GLY A 510 -3.40 0.31 -12.42
C GLY A 510 -2.56 1.13 -13.41
N GLU A 511 -1.30 0.79 -13.60
CA GLU A 511 -0.44 1.40 -14.62
C GLU A 511 -1.03 1.28 -16.03
N ARG A 512 -1.52 0.09 -16.38
CA ARG A 512 -2.18 -0.16 -17.67
C ARG A 512 -3.36 0.78 -17.89
N ILE A 513 -4.17 0.98 -16.87
CA ILE A 513 -5.34 1.89 -16.95
C ILE A 513 -4.90 3.35 -17.02
N TRP A 514 -3.86 3.76 -16.28
CA TRP A 514 -3.28 5.09 -16.39
C TRP A 514 -2.74 5.39 -17.79
N LEU A 515 -2.02 4.45 -18.38
CA LEU A 515 -1.53 4.56 -19.76
C LEU A 515 -2.69 4.66 -20.76
N GLN A 516 -3.75 3.91 -20.56
CA GLN A 516 -4.94 3.98 -21.38
C GLN A 516 -5.64 5.34 -21.25
N ALA A 517 -5.76 5.86 -20.03
CA ALA A 517 -6.33 7.19 -19.79
C ALA A 517 -5.52 8.30 -20.48
N ARG A 518 -4.19 8.20 -20.44
CA ARG A 518 -3.29 9.11 -21.17
C ARG A 518 -3.50 9.00 -22.68
N ALA A 519 -3.56 7.80 -23.22
CA ALA A 519 -3.80 7.56 -24.64
C ALA A 519 -5.16 8.10 -25.09
N ASP A 520 -6.22 7.89 -24.31
CA ASP A 520 -7.55 8.42 -24.57
C ASP A 520 -7.56 9.95 -24.58
N ALA A 521 -6.88 10.60 -23.64
CA ALA A 521 -6.73 12.05 -23.59
C ALA A 521 -5.99 12.59 -24.82
N LYS A 522 -4.91 11.91 -25.21
CA LYS A 522 -4.15 12.27 -26.41
C LYS A 522 -4.98 12.12 -27.69
N ALA A 523 -5.80 11.07 -27.78
CA ALA A 523 -6.68 10.86 -28.91
C ALA A 523 -7.78 11.94 -28.99
N ARG A 524 -8.35 12.37 -27.84
CA ARG A 524 -9.36 13.42 -27.79
C ARG A 524 -8.81 14.79 -28.17
N LYS A 525 -7.64 15.15 -27.64
CA LYS A 525 -7.03 16.49 -27.79
C LYS A 525 -6.18 16.63 -29.05
N GLY A 526 -5.74 15.54 -29.64
CA GLY A 526 -4.93 15.55 -30.86
C GLY A 526 -3.66 16.40 -30.72
N ALA A 527 -3.49 17.39 -31.60
CA ALA A 527 -2.35 18.30 -31.59
C ALA A 527 -2.29 19.24 -30.35
N GLU A 528 -3.40 19.41 -29.66
CA GLU A 528 -3.50 20.25 -28.45
C GLU A 528 -3.13 19.46 -27.17
N PHE A 529 -2.82 18.18 -27.28
CA PHE A 529 -2.41 17.38 -26.12
C PHE A 529 -1.06 17.84 -25.57
N ASP A 530 -1.04 18.17 -24.29
CA ASP A 530 0.14 18.53 -23.52
C ASP A 530 0.27 17.58 -22.32
N LEU A 531 1.41 16.89 -22.20
CA LEU A 531 1.62 15.88 -21.17
C LEU A 531 1.67 16.48 -19.77
N ARG A 532 2.29 17.66 -19.61
CA ARG A 532 2.38 18.38 -18.33
C ARG A 532 0.99 18.79 -17.85
N GLU A 533 0.18 19.30 -18.75
CA GLU A 533 -1.22 19.66 -18.46
C GLU A 533 -2.08 18.44 -18.13
N PHE A 534 -1.89 17.32 -18.85
CA PHE A 534 -2.56 16.06 -18.52
C PHE A 534 -2.24 15.61 -17.09
N HIS A 535 -0.97 15.62 -16.71
CA HIS A 535 -0.58 15.25 -15.36
C HIS A 535 -1.17 16.19 -14.31
N ARG A 536 -1.14 17.49 -14.55
CA ARG A 536 -1.72 18.48 -13.66
C ARG A 536 -3.22 18.23 -13.44
N GLN A 537 -3.98 18.08 -14.52
CA GLN A 537 -5.42 17.82 -14.45
C GLN A 537 -5.71 16.50 -13.71
N ALA A 538 -4.98 15.43 -14.02
CA ALA A 538 -5.19 14.14 -13.40
C ALA A 538 -4.88 14.16 -11.89
N LEU A 539 -3.78 14.78 -11.48
CA LEU A 539 -3.40 14.91 -10.07
C LEU A 539 -4.35 15.83 -9.29
N ASP A 540 -4.86 16.88 -9.92
CA ASP A 540 -5.80 17.80 -9.29
C ASP A 540 -7.18 17.17 -9.01
N LEU A 541 -7.51 16.03 -9.64
CA LEU A 541 -8.70 15.24 -9.30
C LEU A 541 -8.59 14.52 -7.97
N GLY A 542 -7.40 14.42 -7.40
CA GLY A 542 -7.14 13.64 -6.20
C GLY A 542 -7.14 12.14 -6.45
N SER A 543 -7.20 11.35 -5.39
CA SER A 543 -7.34 9.90 -5.47
C SER A 543 -8.80 9.51 -5.65
N LEU A 544 -9.08 8.60 -6.57
CA LEU A 544 -10.40 8.03 -6.81
C LEU A 544 -10.27 6.70 -7.55
N GLY A 545 -11.35 5.93 -7.63
CA GLY A 545 -11.38 4.70 -8.42
C GLY A 545 -10.99 4.98 -9.88
N LEU A 546 -10.38 4.00 -10.54
CA LEU A 546 -9.88 4.17 -11.90
C LEU A 546 -10.99 4.34 -12.94
N ASP A 547 -12.17 3.72 -12.74
CA ASP A 547 -13.33 3.99 -13.61
C ASP A 547 -13.86 5.43 -13.42
N PRO A 548 -14.10 5.92 -12.18
CA PRO A 548 -14.39 7.34 -11.96
C PRO A 548 -13.33 8.30 -12.51
N LEU A 549 -12.04 7.97 -12.38
CA LEU A 549 -10.93 8.76 -12.93
C LEU A 549 -11.09 8.94 -14.44
N ARG A 550 -11.30 7.86 -15.17
CA ARG A 550 -11.45 7.90 -16.62
C ARG A 550 -12.66 8.74 -17.05
N ARG A 551 -13.78 8.62 -16.32
CA ARG A 551 -14.96 9.46 -16.57
C ARG A 551 -14.69 10.94 -16.28
N ALA A 552 -14.01 11.25 -15.20
CA ALA A 552 -13.66 12.64 -14.87
C ALA A 552 -12.72 13.26 -15.91
N LEU A 553 -11.68 12.54 -16.33
CA LEU A 553 -10.74 12.99 -17.36
C LEU A 553 -11.44 13.19 -18.73
N ALA A 554 -12.47 12.42 -19.04
CA ALA A 554 -13.22 12.58 -20.28
C ALA A 554 -14.09 13.85 -20.32
N ARG A 555 -14.32 14.51 -19.18
CA ARG A 555 -15.11 15.75 -19.05
C ARG A 555 -14.25 17.02 -19.11
N ILE A 556 -12.95 16.91 -19.02
CA ILE A 556 -11.97 18.00 -19.00
C ILE A 556 -10.97 17.84 -20.15
#